data_ee1287c1324e410c1f4bc79f7b6a8b88
#
_entry.id   ee1287c1324e410c1f4bc79f7b6a8b88
#
_cell.length_a   1.000
_cell.length_b   1.000
_cell.length_c   1.000
_cell.angle_alpha   90.00
_cell.angle_beta   90.00
_cell.angle_gamma   90.00
#
_symmetry.space_group_name_H-M   'P 1'
#
loop_
_entity.id
_entity.type
_entity.pdbx_description
1 polymer ?
#
loop_
_entity_poly.entity_id
_entity_poly.type
_entity_poly.pdbx_seq_one_letter_code
_entity_poly.pdbx_strand_id
1 'polypeptide(L)'
;MVKHNEISLSAVSKDIKRAQCDALVVGVGQSANGPVLLANPLSAKAAEALSDSLGLLGVTGAVDEVRRLPGLPELNTNVLVLTGVGKVSSATDLAAETLRRAAGSAVRQLSGISSVAIALPAPTVAQAAAVAEGAALGSYAYTEHRRADPAAGAPVGTVVVFTPVAEDKSLRPALDRAALLGKAVNATRTLVNQPPSHLYPESFADAARELAKGLPVKVTVLDEKRLEKDGYGGILGVGKGSSRPPRLVKVEYAPARAKLKLAFVGKGITFDSGGLSLKPATGMTTMKCDMAGAAVILNALLAVAQLGLPVKLTAWLCLAENMPSATASRPSDVLTMYGGRTVEVLNTDAEGRLVMADGLAAASEEQPDAILDVATLTGAQMIALGNRVSAVMGDEGVSAAVKAAADRAGELFWPMPLPEELRASLDSQVADLANIGEKFGGMMTAGVFLKEFVGKGKDGEQIPWAHLDIAGPAFNEGSPYGYTPKQGTGVAVRTLVAYVEDVVARAS
;
A
#
# COMPACT_ATOMS: atom_id res chain seq x y z
N MET A 1 15.30 9.67 -11.44
CA MET A 1 15.66 8.42 -10.75
C MET A 1 15.29 8.54 -9.29
N VAL A 2 14.33 7.77 -8.84
CA VAL A 2 13.95 7.72 -7.43
C VAL A 2 15.08 7.01 -6.68
N LYS A 3 15.96 7.75 -5.99
CA LYS A 3 16.92 7.18 -5.05
C LYS A 3 16.15 6.77 -3.79
N HIS A 4 15.69 5.53 -3.73
CA HIS A 4 15.22 4.97 -2.47
C HIS A 4 16.43 4.73 -1.57
N ASN A 5 16.46 5.32 -0.39
CA ASN A 5 17.41 4.94 0.64
C ASN A 5 17.10 3.46 1.01
N GLU A 6 17.97 2.56 0.60
CA GLU A 6 17.87 1.17 1.05
C GLU A 6 18.23 1.11 2.52
N ILE A 7 17.29 0.66 3.33
CA ILE A 7 17.53 0.43 4.75
C ILE A 7 18.28 -0.88 4.94
N SER A 8 19.34 -0.85 5.76
CA SER A 8 20.05 -2.06 6.18
C SER A 8 19.45 -2.59 7.47
N LEU A 9 19.01 -3.85 7.46
CA LEU A 9 18.42 -4.53 8.61
C LEU A 9 19.34 -5.67 9.08
N SER A 10 19.59 -5.72 10.40
CA SER A 10 20.33 -6.78 11.05
C SER A 10 19.78 -7.05 12.45
N ALA A 11 20.28 -8.11 13.12
CA ALA A 11 19.88 -8.43 14.48
C ALA A 11 21.08 -8.83 15.33
N VAL A 12 20.96 -8.59 16.65
CA VAL A 12 21.93 -9.02 17.68
C VAL A 12 21.22 -9.56 18.92
N SER A 13 21.79 -10.57 19.58
CA SER A 13 21.21 -11.19 20.79
C SER A 13 21.93 -10.79 22.09
N LYS A 14 23.18 -10.39 22.00
CA LYS A 14 24.03 -10.11 23.13
C LYS A 14 24.80 -8.83 22.93
N ASP A 15 25.07 -8.13 24.04
CA ASP A 15 25.93 -6.96 24.08
C ASP A 15 25.53 -5.89 23.06
N ILE A 16 24.44 -5.19 23.36
CA ILE A 16 23.92 -4.07 22.52
C ILE A 16 24.99 -3.00 22.24
N LYS A 17 26.04 -2.92 23.09
CA LYS A 17 27.18 -2.01 22.89
C LYS A 17 27.97 -2.29 21.62
N ARG A 18 27.91 -3.52 21.09
CA ARG A 18 28.56 -3.89 19.83
C ARG A 18 27.80 -3.39 18.60
N ALA A 19 26.54 -2.99 18.76
CA ALA A 19 25.74 -2.51 17.65
C ALA A 19 26.25 -1.19 17.06
N GLN A 20 27.05 -0.42 17.81
CA GLN A 20 27.65 0.86 17.38
C GLN A 20 26.63 1.78 16.65
N CYS A 21 25.44 1.93 17.24
CA CYS A 21 24.37 2.77 16.68
C CYS A 21 24.34 4.13 17.37
N ASP A 22 23.92 5.15 16.60
CA ASP A 22 23.78 6.51 17.13
C ASP A 22 22.71 6.63 18.20
N ALA A 23 21.65 5.81 18.11
CA ALA A 23 20.56 5.78 19.08
C ALA A 23 20.14 4.36 19.46
N LEU A 24 19.67 4.21 20.70
CA LEU A 24 18.98 3.02 21.21
C LEU A 24 17.51 3.35 21.48
N VAL A 25 16.60 2.59 20.87
CA VAL A 25 15.15 2.67 21.11
C VAL A 25 14.74 1.58 22.09
N VAL A 26 14.04 1.97 23.16
CA VAL A 26 13.39 1.06 24.12
C VAL A 26 11.91 1.37 24.24
N GLY A 27 11.10 0.35 24.53
CA GLY A 27 9.64 0.47 24.59
C GLY A 27 9.13 0.89 25.97
N VAL A 28 8.06 1.69 25.99
CA VAL A 28 7.29 2.03 27.18
C VAL A 28 5.83 1.68 26.92
N GLY A 29 5.21 0.91 27.82
CA GLY A 29 3.79 0.56 27.80
C GLY A 29 2.96 1.38 28.76
N GLN A 30 1.65 1.38 28.56
CA GLN A 30 0.67 1.92 29.50
C GLN A 30 0.10 0.78 30.35
N SER A 31 0.36 0.77 31.63
CA SER A 31 -0.24 -0.16 32.58
C SER A 31 -1.31 0.55 33.45
N ALA A 32 -2.05 -0.23 34.26
CA ALA A 32 -3.01 0.31 35.22
C ALA A 32 -2.37 1.25 36.26
N ASN A 33 -1.08 1.04 36.53
CA ASN A 33 -0.32 1.80 37.54
C ASN A 33 0.54 2.92 36.91
N GLY A 34 0.35 3.24 35.63
CA GLY A 34 1.13 4.25 34.90
C GLY A 34 2.06 3.65 33.84
N PRO A 35 3.00 4.46 33.33
CA PRO A 35 3.94 3.99 32.31
C PRO A 35 4.88 2.91 32.87
N VAL A 36 5.16 1.89 32.07
CA VAL A 36 6.05 0.78 32.43
C VAL A 36 7.12 0.60 31.36
N LEU A 37 8.37 0.55 31.80
CA LEU A 37 9.48 0.23 30.90
C LEU A 37 9.40 -1.25 30.51
N LEU A 38 9.41 -1.51 29.22
CA LEU A 38 9.37 -2.88 28.70
C LEU A 38 10.74 -3.57 28.82
N ALA A 39 10.79 -4.88 28.55
CA ALA A 39 12.04 -5.63 28.52
C ALA A 39 13.06 -4.94 27.58
N ASN A 40 14.28 -4.73 28.08
CA ASN A 40 15.31 -3.92 27.44
C ASN A 40 16.72 -4.42 27.84
N PRO A 41 17.78 -3.99 27.12
CA PRO A 41 19.16 -4.42 27.38
C PRO A 41 19.92 -3.53 28.36
N LEU A 42 19.26 -2.66 29.09
CA LEU A 42 19.89 -1.78 30.07
C LEU A 42 20.36 -2.59 31.29
N SER A 43 21.35 -2.09 32.03
CA SER A 43 21.67 -2.63 33.34
C SER A 43 20.49 -2.47 34.29
N ALA A 44 20.35 -3.35 35.28
CA ALA A 44 19.27 -3.28 36.27
C ALA A 44 19.19 -1.89 36.94
N LYS A 45 20.33 -1.30 37.31
CA LYS A 45 20.42 0.03 37.89
C LYS A 45 19.92 1.13 36.94
N ALA A 46 20.28 1.07 35.64
CA ALA A 46 19.85 2.05 34.68
C ALA A 46 18.35 1.91 34.33
N ALA A 47 17.85 0.67 34.21
CA ALA A 47 16.45 0.39 33.99
C ALA A 47 15.56 0.87 35.17
N GLU A 48 16.00 0.65 36.43
CA GLU A 48 15.30 1.14 37.60
C GLU A 48 15.25 2.68 37.61
N ALA A 49 16.41 3.36 37.48
CA ALA A 49 16.50 4.81 37.44
C ALA A 49 15.65 5.43 36.32
N LEU A 50 15.63 4.79 35.15
CA LEU A 50 14.78 5.23 34.03
C LEU A 50 13.29 5.03 34.34
N SER A 51 12.92 3.88 34.93
CA SER A 51 11.53 3.59 35.32
C SER A 51 11.01 4.62 36.34
N ASP A 52 11.79 4.98 37.32
CA ASP A 52 11.43 5.99 38.34
C ASP A 52 11.28 7.39 37.72
N SER A 53 12.01 7.64 36.64
CA SER A 53 11.98 8.94 35.94
C SER A 53 10.86 9.09 34.94
N LEU A 54 10.18 8.03 34.51
CA LEU A 54 9.18 8.09 33.41
C LEU A 54 8.09 9.12 33.67
N GLY A 55 7.55 9.14 34.90
CA GLY A 55 6.52 10.11 35.29
C GLY A 55 7.01 11.55 35.30
N LEU A 56 8.24 11.79 35.80
CA LEU A 56 8.87 13.11 35.83
C LEU A 56 9.17 13.64 34.41
N LEU A 57 9.47 12.74 33.48
CA LEU A 57 9.73 13.06 32.08
C LEU A 57 8.42 13.25 31.28
N GLY A 58 7.27 13.09 31.91
CA GLY A 58 5.95 13.17 31.26
C GLY A 58 5.75 12.08 30.21
N VAL A 59 6.42 10.93 30.36
CA VAL A 59 6.27 9.77 29.49
C VAL A 59 5.02 9.01 29.91
N THR A 60 4.15 8.74 28.95
CA THR A 60 2.87 8.04 29.19
C THR A 60 2.83 6.63 28.62
N GLY A 61 3.72 6.32 27.69
CA GLY A 61 3.71 5.08 26.92
C GLY A 61 2.61 5.02 25.86
N ALA A 62 1.96 6.15 25.54
CA ALA A 62 0.92 6.22 24.53
C ALA A 62 1.46 5.86 23.14
N VAL A 63 0.57 5.32 22.29
CA VAL A 63 0.89 5.06 20.89
C VAL A 63 1.40 6.35 20.21
N ASP A 64 2.43 6.23 19.39
CA ASP A 64 3.12 7.35 18.70
C ASP A 64 3.90 8.32 19.59
N GLU A 65 3.92 8.12 20.90
CA GLU A 65 4.80 8.88 21.78
C GLU A 65 6.27 8.47 21.53
N VAL A 66 7.13 9.46 21.24
CA VAL A 66 8.58 9.28 21.13
C VAL A 66 9.28 10.38 21.91
N ARG A 67 10.16 9.99 22.84
CA ARG A 67 10.99 10.90 23.64
C ARG A 67 12.46 10.63 23.40
N ARG A 68 13.23 11.66 23.15
CA ARG A 68 14.70 11.58 23.03
C ARG A 68 15.33 12.03 24.34
N LEU A 69 16.22 11.23 24.87
CA LEU A 69 17.00 11.48 26.06
C LEU A 69 18.49 11.43 25.72
N PRO A 70 19.37 12.07 26.50
CA PRO A 70 20.80 11.85 26.37
C PRO A 70 21.13 10.36 26.51
N GLY A 71 22.13 9.88 25.76
CA GLY A 71 22.63 8.51 25.90
C GLY A 71 23.15 8.23 27.31
N LEU A 72 23.07 6.98 27.72
CA LEU A 72 23.61 6.55 29.03
C LEU A 72 25.10 6.26 28.87
N PRO A 73 25.94 6.58 29.89
CA PRO A 73 27.39 6.34 29.83
C PRO A 73 27.78 4.90 29.60
N GLU A 74 26.93 3.95 30.03
CA GLU A 74 27.14 2.52 29.84
C GLU A 74 26.80 2.02 28.43
N LEU A 75 26.07 2.83 27.63
CA LEU A 75 25.71 2.52 26.27
C LEU A 75 26.66 3.24 25.31
N ASN A 76 27.04 2.58 24.23
CA ASN A 76 27.84 3.20 23.17
C ASN A 76 26.92 3.89 22.14
N THR A 77 25.98 4.67 22.66
CA THR A 77 24.99 5.42 21.86
C THR A 77 24.86 6.85 22.40
N ASN A 78 24.70 7.82 21.51
CA ASN A 78 24.57 9.21 21.88
C ASN A 78 23.17 9.58 22.37
N VAL A 79 22.15 8.81 21.95
CA VAL A 79 20.74 9.09 22.22
C VAL A 79 20.03 7.83 22.72
N LEU A 80 19.31 7.96 23.82
CA LEU A 80 18.31 6.98 24.27
C LEU A 80 16.94 7.47 23.81
N VAL A 81 16.15 6.59 23.20
CA VAL A 81 14.83 6.90 22.68
C VAL A 81 13.78 6.02 23.35
N LEU A 82 12.76 6.64 23.93
CA LEU A 82 11.60 5.95 24.46
C LEU A 82 10.48 5.98 23.42
N THR A 83 9.91 4.82 23.07
CA THR A 83 8.76 4.72 22.16
C THR A 83 7.57 4.09 22.85
N GLY A 84 6.42 4.76 22.79
CA GLY A 84 5.18 4.26 23.37
C GLY A 84 4.56 3.14 22.53
N VAL A 85 4.16 2.04 23.19
CA VAL A 85 3.49 0.90 22.56
C VAL A 85 1.98 0.90 22.82
N GLY A 86 1.47 1.81 23.67
CA GLY A 86 0.08 1.84 24.12
C GLY A 86 -0.17 0.90 25.30
N LYS A 87 -1.45 0.52 25.48
CA LYS A 87 -1.88 -0.34 26.59
C LYS A 87 -1.24 -1.72 26.52
N VAL A 88 -0.70 -2.19 27.65
CA VAL A 88 -0.07 -3.50 27.75
C VAL A 88 -0.63 -4.28 28.95
N SER A 89 -0.85 -5.57 28.76
CA SER A 89 -1.14 -6.55 29.82
C SER A 89 0.11 -7.32 30.25
N SER A 90 1.16 -7.31 29.42
CA SER A 90 2.45 -7.95 29.67
C SER A 90 3.57 -7.05 29.15
N ALA A 91 4.70 -7.02 29.85
CA ALA A 91 5.90 -6.30 29.42
C ALA A 91 6.75 -7.07 28.39
N THR A 92 6.39 -8.32 28.10
CA THR A 92 7.22 -9.24 27.30
C THR A 92 6.49 -9.87 26.12
N ASP A 93 5.15 -9.84 26.10
CA ASP A 93 4.34 -10.43 25.03
C ASP A 93 3.46 -9.38 24.37
N LEU A 94 3.86 -8.94 23.19
CA LEU A 94 3.18 -7.94 22.40
C LEU A 94 2.81 -8.49 21.02
N ALA A 95 1.64 -8.09 20.53
CA ALA A 95 1.22 -8.42 19.17
C ALA A 95 2.21 -7.85 18.13
N ALA A 96 2.44 -8.60 17.05
CA ALA A 96 3.37 -8.22 15.99
C ALA A 96 3.07 -6.81 15.42
N GLU A 97 1.78 -6.46 15.24
CA GLU A 97 1.42 -5.14 14.72
C GLU A 97 1.71 -4.01 15.73
N THR A 98 1.57 -4.25 17.03
CA THR A 98 1.98 -3.29 18.06
C THR A 98 3.48 -2.99 17.98
N LEU A 99 4.30 -4.03 17.85
CA LEU A 99 5.75 -3.92 17.68
C LEU A 99 6.11 -3.21 16.37
N ARG A 100 5.43 -3.55 15.27
CA ARG A 100 5.63 -2.92 13.96
C ARG A 100 5.33 -1.42 14.02
N ARG A 101 4.22 -1.03 14.63
CA ARG A 101 3.83 0.39 14.78
C ARG A 101 4.80 1.16 15.67
N ALA A 102 5.21 0.61 16.80
CA ALA A 102 6.12 1.26 17.72
C ALA A 102 7.51 1.48 17.10
N ALA A 103 8.06 0.45 16.45
CA ALA A 103 9.33 0.55 15.73
C ALA A 103 9.26 1.59 14.59
N GLY A 104 8.19 1.54 13.80
CA GLY A 104 7.98 2.48 12.70
C GLY A 104 7.77 3.91 13.16
N SER A 105 7.03 4.13 14.26
CA SER A 105 6.84 5.43 14.87
C SER A 105 8.17 6.03 15.36
N ALA A 106 8.99 5.22 16.04
CA ALA A 106 10.30 5.63 16.48
C ALA A 106 11.19 6.03 15.31
N VAL A 107 11.34 5.17 14.31
CA VAL A 107 12.22 5.42 13.14
C VAL A 107 11.75 6.64 12.34
N ARG A 108 10.45 6.79 12.10
CA ARG A 108 9.88 7.95 11.40
C ARG A 108 10.22 9.28 12.08
N GLN A 109 10.30 9.29 13.41
CA GLN A 109 10.56 10.50 14.20
C GLN A 109 12.06 10.71 14.50
N LEU A 110 12.95 9.83 14.00
CA LEU A 110 14.40 9.90 14.19
C LEU A 110 15.15 10.40 12.95
N SER A 111 14.50 11.19 12.09
CA SER A 111 15.19 11.87 10.98
C SER A 111 16.44 12.61 11.48
N GLY A 112 17.54 12.47 10.74
CA GLY A 112 18.86 13.02 11.11
C GLY A 112 19.74 12.07 11.95
N ILE A 113 19.23 10.92 12.35
CA ILE A 113 19.99 9.84 13.01
C ILE A 113 20.23 8.74 11.95
N SER A 114 21.50 8.38 11.73
CA SER A 114 21.86 7.49 10.63
C SER A 114 21.63 6.01 11.00
N SER A 115 21.88 5.64 12.26
CA SER A 115 21.84 4.25 12.72
C SER A 115 21.10 4.12 14.05
N VAL A 116 20.25 3.09 14.16
CA VAL A 116 19.39 2.87 15.34
C VAL A 116 19.40 1.40 15.74
N ALA A 117 19.63 1.14 17.03
CA ALA A 117 19.33 -0.15 17.64
C ALA A 117 17.91 -0.11 18.23
N ILE A 118 17.08 -1.13 17.96
CA ILE A 118 15.71 -1.22 18.48
C ILE A 118 15.59 -2.43 19.42
N ALA A 119 15.35 -2.16 20.69
CA ALA A 119 15.16 -3.13 21.74
C ALA A 119 13.70 -3.13 22.24
N LEU A 120 12.81 -3.67 21.43
CA LEU A 120 11.44 -3.98 21.80
C LEU A 120 11.31 -5.47 22.16
N PRO A 121 10.34 -5.88 23.01
CA PRO A 121 10.13 -7.27 23.36
C PRO A 121 9.76 -8.11 22.12
N ALA A 122 10.74 -8.77 21.53
CA ALA A 122 10.59 -9.56 20.31
C ALA A 122 11.25 -10.95 20.48
N PRO A 123 10.68 -11.84 21.36
CA PRO A 123 11.25 -13.14 21.66
C PRO A 123 11.10 -14.17 20.54
N THR A 124 10.33 -13.92 19.50
CA THR A 124 10.13 -14.81 18.36
C THR A 124 10.61 -14.19 17.05
N VAL A 125 10.92 -15.03 16.07
CA VAL A 125 11.31 -14.59 14.72
C VAL A 125 10.22 -13.70 14.08
N ALA A 126 8.95 -14.05 14.25
CA ALA A 126 7.83 -13.26 13.73
C ALA A 126 7.77 -11.85 14.34
N GLN A 127 8.00 -11.73 15.65
CA GLN A 127 8.02 -10.44 16.34
C GLN A 127 9.26 -9.61 15.97
N ALA A 128 10.45 -10.24 15.88
CA ALA A 128 11.66 -9.56 15.44
C ALA A 128 11.54 -9.05 13.98
N ALA A 129 10.95 -9.85 13.09
CA ALA A 129 10.64 -9.45 11.74
C ALA A 129 9.62 -8.28 11.69
N ALA A 130 8.62 -8.28 12.57
CA ALA A 130 7.65 -7.18 12.66
C ALA A 130 8.31 -5.86 13.12
N VAL A 131 9.24 -5.91 14.07
CA VAL A 131 10.06 -4.74 14.46
C VAL A 131 10.86 -4.22 13.26
N ALA A 132 11.55 -5.11 12.55
CA ALA A 132 12.35 -4.76 11.38
C ALA A 132 11.49 -4.18 10.24
N GLU A 133 10.34 -4.79 9.96
CA GLU A 133 9.39 -4.31 8.94
C GLU A 133 8.85 -2.92 9.32
N GLY A 134 8.47 -2.73 10.59
CA GLY A 134 8.03 -1.42 11.08
C GLY A 134 9.09 -0.35 10.90
N ALA A 135 10.34 -0.67 11.22
CA ALA A 135 11.48 0.22 11.01
C ALA A 135 11.67 0.58 9.53
N ALA A 136 11.61 -0.44 8.64
CA ALA A 136 11.73 -0.22 7.19
C ALA A 136 10.59 0.66 6.63
N LEU A 137 9.36 0.46 7.10
CA LEU A 137 8.20 1.27 6.75
C LEU A 137 8.29 2.70 7.30
N GLY A 138 8.90 2.89 8.48
CA GLY A 138 9.11 4.20 9.11
C GLY A 138 10.24 5.00 8.49
N SER A 139 11.20 4.34 7.83
CA SER A 139 12.33 4.97 7.16
C SER A 139 11.95 5.50 5.78
N TYR A 140 11.11 6.54 5.77
CA TYR A 140 10.64 7.16 4.54
C TYR A 140 10.59 8.68 4.65
N ALA A 141 11.07 9.37 3.63
CA ALA A 141 10.85 10.80 3.41
C ALA A 141 10.69 11.07 1.91
N TYR A 142 9.74 11.91 1.54
CA TYR A 142 9.60 12.42 0.19
C TYR A 142 10.24 13.81 0.12
N THR A 143 11.38 13.90 -0.55
CA THR A 143 12.22 15.11 -0.64
C THR A 143 12.36 15.64 -2.07
N GLU A 144 11.81 14.95 -3.06
CA GLU A 144 11.79 15.44 -4.43
C GLU A 144 11.08 16.79 -4.49
N HIS A 145 11.51 17.69 -5.33
CA HIS A 145 10.96 19.04 -5.51
C HIS A 145 11.17 20.00 -4.31
N ARG A 146 11.94 19.61 -3.30
CA ARG A 146 12.38 20.52 -2.23
C ARG A 146 13.85 20.86 -2.39
N ARG A 147 14.22 22.08 -2.05
CA ARG A 147 15.64 22.40 -1.85
C ARG A 147 16.18 21.52 -0.72
N ALA A 148 17.41 21.07 -0.87
CA ALA A 148 18.09 20.37 0.22
C ALA A 148 18.09 21.28 1.47
N ASP A 149 17.49 20.77 2.54
CA ASP A 149 17.52 21.41 3.86
C ASP A 149 18.46 20.57 4.74
N PRO A 150 19.66 21.05 5.05
CA PRO A 150 20.59 20.33 5.92
C PRO A 150 20.00 20.01 7.30
N ALA A 151 19.02 20.83 7.77
CA ALA A 151 18.36 20.64 9.07
C ALA A 151 17.26 19.57 9.02
N ALA A 152 16.73 19.24 7.84
CA ALA A 152 15.66 18.25 7.71
C ALA A 152 16.10 16.82 8.06
N GLY A 153 17.41 16.54 7.97
CA GLY A 153 17.99 15.22 8.26
C GLY A 153 17.52 14.12 7.27
N ALA A 154 18.38 13.16 6.99
CA ALA A 154 18.02 11.99 6.21
C ALA A 154 17.22 10.99 7.08
N PRO A 155 16.35 10.15 6.48
CA PRO A 155 15.78 9.01 7.17
C PRO A 155 16.86 8.06 7.71
N VAL A 156 16.52 7.29 8.76
CA VAL A 156 17.40 6.25 9.31
C VAL A 156 17.77 5.24 8.22
N GLY A 157 19.08 5.00 8.04
CA GLY A 157 19.60 4.09 7.00
C GLY A 157 19.97 2.70 7.52
N THR A 158 20.28 2.58 8.82
CA THR A 158 20.71 1.30 9.42
C THR A 158 19.91 1.02 10.68
N VAL A 159 19.35 -0.19 10.77
CA VAL A 159 18.61 -0.66 11.95
C VAL A 159 19.13 -2.01 12.40
N VAL A 160 19.41 -2.09 13.71
CA VAL A 160 19.81 -3.33 14.40
C VAL A 160 18.69 -3.72 15.37
N VAL A 161 18.03 -4.85 15.15
CA VAL A 161 17.02 -5.38 16.06
C VAL A 161 17.70 -6.16 17.18
N PHE A 162 17.47 -5.75 18.41
CA PHE A 162 17.93 -6.50 19.59
C PHE A 162 16.88 -7.57 19.96
N THR A 163 17.25 -8.84 19.83
CA THR A 163 16.35 -9.98 20.04
C THR A 163 17.09 -11.23 20.47
N PRO A 164 16.52 -12.07 21.35
CA PRO A 164 17.16 -13.33 21.76
C PRO A 164 17.28 -14.34 20.60
N VAL A 165 16.48 -14.20 19.53
CA VAL A 165 16.48 -15.11 18.37
C VAL A 165 17.42 -14.66 17.23
N ALA A 166 18.38 -13.76 17.51
CA ALA A 166 19.28 -13.24 16.47
C ALA A 166 20.09 -14.31 15.71
N GLU A 167 20.37 -15.44 16.37
CA GLU A 167 21.10 -16.56 15.78
C GLU A 167 20.19 -17.60 15.10
N ASP A 168 18.86 -17.40 15.11
CA ASP A 168 17.92 -18.30 14.43
C ASP A 168 18.09 -18.18 12.91
N LYS A 169 18.30 -19.31 12.25
CA LYS A 169 18.53 -19.37 10.79
C LYS A 169 17.37 -18.81 9.96
N SER A 170 16.15 -18.83 10.50
CA SER A 170 14.96 -18.31 9.84
C SER A 170 14.84 -16.78 9.97
N LEU A 171 15.59 -16.14 10.87
CA LEU A 171 15.49 -14.70 11.06
C LEU A 171 16.08 -13.92 9.87
N ARG A 172 17.21 -14.34 9.31
CA ARG A 172 17.83 -13.61 8.21
C ARG A 172 16.90 -13.47 6.99
N PRO A 173 16.26 -14.55 6.48
CA PRO A 173 15.27 -14.44 5.42
C PRO A 173 14.07 -13.54 5.78
N ALA A 174 13.64 -13.55 7.05
CA ALA A 174 12.55 -12.70 7.52
C ALA A 174 12.93 -11.20 7.52
N LEU A 175 14.18 -10.87 7.89
CA LEU A 175 14.70 -9.49 7.78
C LEU A 175 14.83 -9.04 6.33
N ASP A 176 15.32 -9.91 5.44
CA ASP A 176 15.42 -9.59 4.01
C ASP A 176 14.04 -9.34 3.38
N ARG A 177 13.03 -10.16 3.76
CA ARG A 177 11.63 -9.92 3.39
C ARG A 177 11.10 -8.59 3.93
N ALA A 178 11.38 -8.25 5.18
CA ALA A 178 10.97 -6.99 5.81
C ALA A 178 11.57 -5.77 5.07
N ALA A 179 12.85 -5.82 4.71
CA ALA A 179 13.51 -4.78 3.92
C ALA A 179 12.87 -4.63 2.53
N LEU A 180 12.58 -5.75 1.87
CA LEU A 180 11.95 -5.76 0.55
C LEU A 180 10.53 -5.18 0.59
N LEU A 181 9.71 -5.55 1.58
CA LEU A 181 8.37 -4.98 1.75
C LEU A 181 8.43 -3.48 2.06
N GLY A 182 9.35 -3.05 2.92
CA GLY A 182 9.60 -1.63 3.17
C GLY A 182 9.93 -0.87 1.89
N LYS A 183 10.82 -1.42 1.04
CA LYS A 183 11.17 -0.85 -0.26
C LYS A 183 9.95 -0.74 -1.18
N ALA A 184 9.15 -1.79 -1.31
CA ALA A 184 7.96 -1.80 -2.16
C ALA A 184 6.90 -0.77 -1.71
N VAL A 185 6.62 -0.71 -0.40
CA VAL A 185 5.69 0.28 0.17
C VAL A 185 6.23 1.71 -0.04
N ASN A 186 7.51 1.95 0.19
CA ASN A 186 8.11 3.27 0.04
C ASN A 186 8.17 3.71 -1.44
N ALA A 187 8.38 2.79 -2.38
CA ALA A 187 8.27 3.06 -3.82
C ALA A 187 6.83 3.47 -4.20
N THR A 188 5.83 2.77 -3.68
CA THR A 188 4.41 3.13 -3.87
C THR A 188 4.11 4.53 -3.31
N ARG A 189 4.56 4.83 -2.09
CA ARG A 189 4.41 6.17 -1.49
C ARG A 189 5.02 7.25 -2.37
N THR A 190 6.19 6.99 -2.93
CA THR A 190 6.87 7.96 -3.79
C THR A 190 6.10 8.24 -5.07
N LEU A 191 5.57 7.20 -5.74
CA LEU A 191 4.72 7.39 -6.92
C LEU A 191 3.46 8.21 -6.58
N VAL A 192 2.77 7.89 -5.47
CA VAL A 192 1.57 8.60 -5.02
C VAL A 192 1.87 10.07 -4.64
N ASN A 193 3.08 10.34 -4.15
CA ASN A 193 3.45 11.69 -3.72
C ASN A 193 3.90 12.59 -4.85
N GLN A 194 4.26 12.03 -6.00
CA GLN A 194 4.69 12.84 -7.15
C GLN A 194 3.58 13.77 -7.65
N PRO A 195 3.92 15.02 -8.01
CA PRO A 195 2.94 15.93 -8.61
C PRO A 195 2.49 15.44 -9.99
N PRO A 196 1.24 15.70 -10.41
CA PRO A 196 0.73 15.30 -11.73
C PRO A 196 1.49 15.93 -12.89
N SER A 197 2.19 17.05 -12.67
CA SER A 197 3.09 17.65 -13.66
C SER A 197 4.29 16.75 -14.01
N HIS A 198 4.65 15.81 -13.13
CA HIS A 198 5.79 14.90 -13.26
C HIS A 198 5.35 13.44 -13.45
N LEU A 199 4.26 13.02 -12.79
CA LEU A 199 3.70 11.69 -12.92
C LEU A 199 2.37 11.74 -13.67
N TYR A 200 2.41 11.50 -14.97
CA TYR A 200 1.30 11.38 -15.89
C TYR A 200 1.36 10.03 -16.62
N PRO A 201 0.38 9.62 -17.44
CA PRO A 201 0.32 8.23 -17.92
C PRO A 201 1.60 7.71 -18.56
N GLU A 202 2.26 8.48 -19.43
CA GLU A 202 3.51 8.08 -20.08
C GLU A 202 4.67 7.97 -19.09
N SER A 203 4.89 9.00 -18.25
CA SER A 203 5.98 8.98 -17.26
C SER A 203 5.77 7.92 -16.18
N PHE A 204 4.52 7.55 -15.87
CA PHE A 204 4.26 6.41 -15.01
C PHE A 204 4.63 5.08 -15.70
N ALA A 205 4.32 4.93 -16.98
CA ALA A 205 4.76 3.77 -17.75
C ALA A 205 6.29 3.65 -17.77
N ASP A 206 7.01 4.77 -17.90
CA ASP A 206 8.47 4.81 -17.83
C ASP A 206 8.99 4.49 -16.43
N ALA A 207 8.33 4.99 -15.38
CA ALA A 207 8.64 4.62 -14.00
C ALA A 207 8.47 3.11 -13.76
N ALA A 208 7.42 2.49 -14.33
CA ALA A 208 7.22 1.04 -14.24
C ALA A 208 8.36 0.27 -14.92
N ARG A 209 8.83 0.70 -16.10
CA ARG A 209 9.98 0.11 -16.78
C ARG A 209 11.25 0.25 -15.94
N GLU A 210 11.48 1.43 -15.35
CA GLU A 210 12.66 1.69 -14.53
C GLU A 210 12.70 0.84 -13.26
N LEU A 211 11.56 0.74 -12.54
CA LEU A 211 11.43 -0.09 -11.33
C LEU A 211 11.57 -1.58 -11.62
N ALA A 212 11.23 -2.02 -12.83
CA ALA A 212 11.33 -3.41 -13.28
C ALA A 212 12.75 -3.81 -13.74
N LYS A 213 13.68 -2.87 -13.90
CA LYS A 213 15.03 -3.17 -14.37
C LYS A 213 15.76 -4.17 -13.47
N GLY A 214 16.37 -5.18 -14.11
CA GLY A 214 17.10 -6.23 -13.41
C GLY A 214 16.23 -7.29 -12.73
N LEU A 215 14.90 -7.18 -12.81
CA LEU A 215 13.98 -8.17 -12.30
C LEU A 215 13.50 -9.13 -13.41
N PRO A 216 13.12 -10.36 -13.05
CA PRO A 216 12.63 -11.35 -14.03
C PRO A 216 11.18 -11.08 -14.44
N VAL A 217 10.90 -9.87 -14.89
CA VAL A 217 9.57 -9.42 -15.30
C VAL A 217 9.63 -8.80 -16.70
N LYS A 218 8.51 -8.87 -17.41
CA LYS A 218 8.33 -8.22 -18.71
C LYS A 218 7.35 -7.07 -18.58
N VAL A 219 7.70 -5.90 -19.12
CA VAL A 219 6.83 -4.72 -19.14
C VAL A 219 6.43 -4.43 -20.59
N THR A 220 5.13 -4.42 -20.84
CA THR A 220 4.54 -4.06 -22.15
C THR A 220 3.69 -2.81 -21.96
N VAL A 221 3.84 -1.80 -22.80
CA VAL A 221 3.07 -0.56 -22.77
C VAL A 221 2.27 -0.45 -24.06
N LEU A 222 0.96 -0.31 -23.93
CA LEU A 222 0.04 0.02 -25.01
C LEU A 222 -0.16 1.54 -24.97
N ASP A 223 0.22 2.20 -26.07
CA ASP A 223 -0.02 3.63 -26.29
C ASP A 223 -1.44 3.89 -26.81
N GLU A 224 -1.82 5.16 -26.94
CA GLU A 224 -3.16 5.57 -27.37
C GLU A 224 -3.55 4.96 -28.74
N LYS A 225 -2.61 4.79 -29.67
CA LYS A 225 -2.89 4.22 -30.99
C LYS A 225 -3.18 2.73 -30.89
N ARG A 226 -2.43 2.04 -30.03
CA ARG A 226 -2.65 0.63 -29.78
C ARG A 226 -3.94 0.39 -29.03
N LEU A 227 -4.27 1.24 -28.05
CA LEU A 227 -5.53 1.20 -27.32
C LEU A 227 -6.73 1.39 -28.25
N GLU A 228 -6.66 2.34 -29.19
CA GLU A 228 -7.70 2.58 -30.18
C GLU A 228 -7.87 1.37 -31.11
N LYS A 229 -6.77 0.86 -31.64
CA LYS A 229 -6.78 -0.32 -32.52
C LYS A 229 -7.37 -1.55 -31.85
N ASP A 230 -7.08 -1.76 -30.59
CA ASP A 230 -7.48 -2.95 -29.84
C ASP A 230 -8.85 -2.77 -29.14
N GLY A 231 -9.45 -1.57 -29.15
CA GLY A 231 -10.82 -1.32 -28.67
C GLY A 231 -10.94 -1.02 -27.17
N TYR A 232 -9.91 -0.43 -26.53
CA TYR A 232 -9.95 -0.03 -25.10
C TYR A 232 -10.70 1.31 -24.92
N GLY A 233 -12.02 1.28 -25.12
CA GLY A 233 -12.83 2.49 -25.15
C GLY A 233 -13.03 3.17 -23.79
N GLY A 234 -12.95 2.44 -22.69
CA GLY A 234 -13.01 3.01 -21.34
C GLY A 234 -11.79 3.87 -21.02
N ILE A 235 -10.59 3.33 -21.23
CA ILE A 235 -9.32 4.05 -21.01
C ILE A 235 -9.20 5.25 -21.93
N LEU A 236 -9.52 5.08 -23.21
CA LEU A 236 -9.52 6.17 -24.20
C LEU A 236 -10.56 7.23 -23.88
N GLY A 237 -11.81 6.82 -23.54
CA GLY A 237 -12.90 7.72 -23.22
C GLY A 237 -12.59 8.65 -22.06
N VAL A 238 -11.94 8.15 -21.02
CA VAL A 238 -11.49 8.96 -19.89
C VAL A 238 -10.31 9.86 -20.28
N GLY A 239 -9.29 9.27 -20.96
CA GLY A 239 -8.05 9.98 -21.26
C GLY A 239 -8.12 11.01 -22.38
N LYS A 240 -9.14 10.98 -23.24
CA LYS A 240 -9.24 11.87 -24.44
C LYS A 240 -9.36 13.36 -24.10
N GLY A 241 -9.74 13.69 -22.87
CA GLY A 241 -9.82 15.08 -22.40
C GLY A 241 -8.47 15.71 -22.04
N SER A 242 -7.44 14.91 -21.85
CA SER A 242 -6.09 15.37 -21.50
C SER A 242 -5.21 15.55 -22.74
N SER A 243 -4.27 16.50 -22.67
CA SER A 243 -3.16 16.61 -23.63
C SER A 243 -2.09 15.53 -23.42
N ARG A 244 -2.22 14.72 -22.37
CA ARG A 244 -1.34 13.62 -22.00
C ARG A 244 -2.05 12.29 -22.24
N PRO A 245 -1.79 11.63 -23.39
CA PRO A 245 -2.53 10.43 -23.80
C PRO A 245 -2.46 9.29 -22.78
N PRO A 246 -3.54 8.49 -22.67
CA PRO A 246 -3.58 7.36 -21.75
C PRO A 246 -2.60 6.25 -22.15
N ARG A 247 -2.33 5.35 -21.21
CA ARG A 247 -1.51 4.16 -21.39
C ARG A 247 -2.15 2.97 -20.66
N LEU A 248 -2.00 1.78 -21.22
CA LEU A 248 -2.21 0.53 -20.48
C LEU A 248 -0.87 -0.16 -20.34
N VAL A 249 -0.44 -0.38 -19.11
CA VAL A 249 0.84 -1.05 -18.82
C VAL A 249 0.57 -2.43 -18.28
N LYS A 250 1.09 -3.44 -18.97
CA LYS A 250 1.06 -4.83 -18.56
C LYS A 250 2.44 -5.22 -18.03
N VAL A 251 2.49 -5.68 -16.77
CA VAL A 251 3.71 -6.22 -16.15
C VAL A 251 3.50 -7.71 -15.87
N GLU A 252 4.40 -8.55 -16.35
CA GLU A 252 4.27 -10.01 -16.31
C GLU A 252 5.44 -10.64 -15.55
N TYR A 253 5.14 -11.43 -14.54
CA TYR A 253 6.07 -12.32 -13.84
C TYR A 253 5.62 -13.77 -14.07
N ALA A 254 6.47 -14.60 -14.69
CA ALA A 254 6.09 -15.95 -15.10
C ALA A 254 7.24 -16.96 -14.89
N PRO A 255 7.53 -17.33 -13.63
CA PRO A 255 8.56 -18.33 -13.34
C PRO A 255 8.14 -19.73 -13.81
N ALA A 256 9.09 -20.55 -14.24
CA ALA A 256 8.82 -21.87 -14.84
C ALA A 256 8.08 -22.85 -13.89
N ARG A 257 8.23 -22.71 -12.57
CA ARG A 257 7.61 -23.59 -11.56
C ARG A 257 6.25 -23.15 -11.09
N ALA A 258 5.68 -22.09 -11.68
CA ALA A 258 4.37 -21.59 -11.27
C ALA A 258 3.24 -22.58 -11.60
N LYS A 259 2.41 -22.90 -10.59
CA LYS A 259 1.19 -23.72 -10.73
C LYS A 259 -0.06 -22.84 -10.79
N LEU A 260 -0.02 -21.66 -10.22
CA LEU A 260 -1.12 -20.70 -10.16
C LEU A 260 -0.87 -19.54 -11.10
N LYS A 261 -1.97 -18.96 -11.61
CA LYS A 261 -1.98 -17.76 -12.42
C LYS A 261 -2.92 -16.71 -11.80
N LEU A 262 -2.38 -15.58 -11.42
CA LEU A 262 -3.14 -14.48 -10.82
C LEU A 262 -3.06 -13.24 -11.71
N ALA A 263 -4.08 -12.42 -11.66
CA ALA A 263 -4.06 -11.10 -12.29
C ALA A 263 -4.39 -10.02 -11.27
N PHE A 264 -3.65 -8.90 -11.32
CA PHE A 264 -3.94 -7.69 -10.59
C PHE A 264 -4.32 -6.59 -11.59
N VAL A 265 -5.35 -5.83 -11.28
CA VAL A 265 -5.80 -4.67 -12.09
C VAL A 265 -5.78 -3.44 -11.19
N GLY A 266 -5.20 -2.33 -11.64
CA GLY A 266 -5.03 -1.14 -10.80
C GLY A 266 -5.50 0.14 -11.45
N LYS A 267 -6.32 0.90 -10.73
CA LYS A 267 -6.70 2.26 -11.11
C LYS A 267 -5.46 3.15 -11.14
N GLY A 268 -5.24 3.81 -12.26
CA GLY A 268 -4.09 4.67 -12.50
C GLY A 268 -4.48 6.04 -13.03
N ILE A 269 -5.45 6.71 -12.41
CA ILE A 269 -5.82 8.08 -12.77
C ILE A 269 -4.80 9.04 -12.18
N THR A 270 -3.87 9.49 -13.01
CA THR A 270 -2.71 10.29 -12.58
C THR A 270 -3.10 11.67 -12.05
N PHE A 271 -4.21 12.19 -12.49
CA PHE A 271 -4.93 13.31 -11.88
C PHE A 271 -6.42 13.22 -12.23
N ASP A 272 -7.28 13.42 -11.24
CA ASP A 272 -8.72 13.42 -11.42
C ASP A 272 -9.35 14.79 -11.10
N SER A 273 -9.74 15.50 -12.14
CA SER A 273 -10.52 16.73 -12.02
C SER A 273 -12.03 16.49 -11.94
N GLY A 274 -12.47 15.24 -12.18
CA GLY A 274 -13.87 14.89 -12.43
C GLY A 274 -14.29 15.04 -13.90
N GLY A 275 -13.42 15.55 -14.76
CA GLY A 275 -13.78 15.86 -16.15
C GLY A 275 -14.82 16.99 -16.23
N LEU A 276 -15.85 16.86 -17.09
CA LEU A 276 -16.92 17.84 -17.15
C LEU A 276 -17.84 17.83 -15.92
N SER A 277 -17.94 16.71 -15.20
CA SER A 277 -18.55 16.64 -13.86
C SER A 277 -17.55 17.14 -12.82
N LEU A 278 -17.11 18.39 -12.95
CA LEU A 278 -15.96 18.98 -12.29
C LEU A 278 -16.05 18.94 -10.77
N LYS A 279 -15.00 18.43 -10.12
CA LYS A 279 -14.88 18.43 -8.66
C LYS A 279 -14.78 19.86 -8.11
N PRO A 280 -15.28 20.13 -6.89
CA PRO A 280 -14.95 21.36 -6.19
C PRO A 280 -13.44 21.50 -6.02
N ALA A 281 -12.91 22.73 -6.05
CA ALA A 281 -11.46 23.00 -5.95
C ALA A 281 -10.79 22.31 -4.77
N THR A 282 -11.45 22.29 -3.60
CA THR A 282 -10.97 21.61 -2.40
C THR A 282 -10.88 20.08 -2.56
N GLY A 283 -11.74 19.48 -3.38
CA GLY A 283 -11.73 18.05 -3.68
C GLY A 283 -10.62 17.64 -4.65
N MET A 284 -9.99 18.59 -5.37
CA MET A 284 -8.93 18.29 -6.33
C MET A 284 -7.53 18.25 -5.73
N THR A 285 -7.30 18.88 -4.58
CA THR A 285 -5.95 19.12 -4.04
C THR A 285 -5.16 17.84 -3.74
N THR A 286 -5.86 16.73 -3.52
CA THR A 286 -5.26 15.43 -3.22
C THR A 286 -5.35 14.44 -4.39
N MET A 287 -6.01 14.79 -5.49
CA MET A 287 -6.32 13.87 -6.60
C MET A 287 -5.11 13.36 -7.39
N LYS A 288 -3.90 13.78 -7.03
CA LYS A 288 -2.67 13.10 -7.45
C LYS A 288 -2.57 11.66 -6.91
N CYS A 289 -3.33 11.33 -5.85
CA CYS A 289 -3.32 10.01 -5.24
C CYS A 289 -4.22 8.99 -5.98
N ASP A 290 -4.99 9.43 -6.97
CA ASP A 290 -6.01 8.60 -7.63
C ASP A 290 -5.44 7.52 -8.56
N MET A 291 -4.13 7.42 -8.60
CA MET A 291 -3.34 6.39 -9.25
C MET A 291 -2.72 5.37 -8.26
N ALA A 292 -3.11 5.44 -6.99
CA ALA A 292 -2.51 4.57 -5.95
C ALA A 292 -2.76 3.09 -6.22
N GLY A 293 -3.90 2.71 -6.80
CA GLY A 293 -4.20 1.34 -7.18
C GLY A 293 -3.14 0.75 -8.13
N ALA A 294 -2.81 1.47 -9.21
CA ALA A 294 -1.78 1.05 -10.15
C ALA A 294 -0.38 0.99 -9.49
N ALA A 295 -0.05 1.97 -8.63
CA ALA A 295 1.22 1.98 -7.91
C ALA A 295 1.35 0.80 -6.94
N VAL A 296 0.26 0.42 -6.26
CA VAL A 296 0.19 -0.71 -5.33
C VAL A 296 0.43 -2.03 -6.06
N ILE A 297 -0.33 -2.31 -7.14
CA ILE A 297 -0.21 -3.59 -7.84
C ILE A 297 1.15 -3.74 -8.54
N LEU A 298 1.71 -2.65 -9.06
CA LEU A 298 3.06 -2.65 -9.64
C LEU A 298 4.09 -3.10 -8.60
N ASN A 299 4.16 -2.40 -7.47
CA ASN A 299 5.18 -2.68 -6.46
C ASN A 299 4.93 -4.01 -5.73
N ALA A 300 3.68 -4.45 -5.58
CA ALA A 300 3.36 -5.79 -5.07
C ALA A 300 3.87 -6.89 -6.01
N LEU A 301 3.64 -6.78 -7.34
CA LEU A 301 4.16 -7.72 -8.31
C LEU A 301 5.70 -7.76 -8.31
N LEU A 302 6.35 -6.59 -8.29
CA LEU A 302 7.81 -6.51 -8.25
C LEU A 302 8.38 -7.13 -6.97
N ALA A 303 7.69 -6.99 -5.82
CA ALA A 303 8.06 -7.64 -4.58
C ALA A 303 7.88 -9.17 -4.67
N VAL A 304 6.77 -9.67 -5.21
CA VAL A 304 6.52 -11.10 -5.48
C VAL A 304 7.62 -11.70 -6.37
N ALA A 305 8.02 -10.97 -7.42
CA ALA A 305 9.09 -11.41 -8.32
C ALA A 305 10.45 -11.47 -7.62
N GLN A 306 10.77 -10.50 -6.76
CA GLN A 306 12.01 -10.48 -5.98
C GLN A 306 12.04 -11.56 -4.89
N LEU A 307 10.88 -11.91 -4.31
CA LEU A 307 10.74 -13.03 -3.38
C LEU A 307 10.83 -14.40 -4.09
N GLY A 308 10.78 -14.42 -5.41
CA GLY A 308 10.86 -15.66 -6.20
C GLY A 308 9.68 -16.59 -6.00
N LEU A 309 8.47 -16.07 -5.68
CA LEU A 309 7.29 -16.89 -5.42
C LEU A 309 6.87 -17.64 -6.69
N PRO A 310 6.50 -18.93 -6.60
CA PRO A 310 6.19 -19.77 -7.76
C PRO A 310 4.75 -19.55 -8.29
N VAL A 311 4.45 -18.33 -8.71
CA VAL A 311 3.15 -17.90 -9.25
C VAL A 311 3.35 -17.16 -10.57
N LYS A 312 2.49 -17.37 -11.56
CA LYS A 312 2.37 -16.46 -12.70
C LYS A 312 1.50 -15.29 -12.25
N LEU A 313 2.04 -14.09 -12.31
CA LEU A 313 1.33 -12.88 -11.89
C LEU A 313 1.41 -11.83 -12.98
N THR A 314 0.25 -11.32 -13.41
CA THR A 314 0.15 -10.19 -14.34
C THR A 314 -0.46 -8.99 -13.63
N ALA A 315 0.14 -7.82 -13.78
CA ALA A 315 -0.43 -6.55 -13.31
C ALA A 315 -0.80 -5.66 -14.51
N TRP A 316 -2.05 -5.16 -14.51
CA TRP A 316 -2.61 -4.28 -15.52
C TRP A 316 -2.82 -2.88 -14.93
N LEU A 317 -1.97 -1.93 -15.30
CA LEU A 317 -2.03 -0.54 -14.82
C LEU A 317 -2.85 0.28 -15.83
N CYS A 318 -4.06 0.67 -15.47
CA CYS A 318 -5.00 1.41 -16.32
C CYS A 318 -4.77 2.92 -16.14
N LEU A 319 -3.86 3.49 -16.95
CA LEU A 319 -3.36 4.86 -16.75
C LEU A 319 -4.10 5.87 -17.63
N ALA A 320 -4.71 6.88 -17.02
CA ALA A 320 -5.32 8.01 -17.69
C ALA A 320 -5.22 9.28 -16.83
N GLU A 321 -5.44 10.43 -17.43
CA GLU A 321 -5.62 11.71 -16.74
C GLU A 321 -7.02 12.25 -17.08
N ASN A 322 -7.88 12.46 -16.09
CA ASN A 322 -9.27 12.91 -16.28
C ASN A 322 -9.35 14.43 -16.23
N MET A 323 -9.45 15.06 -17.39
CA MET A 323 -9.41 16.52 -17.53
C MET A 323 -10.62 17.04 -18.33
N PRO A 324 -11.13 18.24 -17.98
CA PRO A 324 -12.12 18.94 -18.80
C PRO A 324 -11.43 19.59 -20.01
N SER A 325 -12.01 19.39 -21.20
CA SER A 325 -11.56 20.04 -22.43
C SER A 325 -12.62 19.94 -23.52
N ALA A 326 -12.35 20.49 -24.67
CA ALA A 326 -13.24 20.38 -25.84
C ALA A 326 -13.37 18.94 -26.37
N THR A 327 -12.41 18.06 -26.05
CA THR A 327 -12.40 16.65 -26.45
C THR A 327 -12.83 15.69 -25.35
N ALA A 328 -13.09 16.19 -24.13
CA ALA A 328 -13.47 15.35 -22.99
C ALA A 328 -14.79 14.61 -23.21
N SER A 329 -14.94 13.47 -22.56
CA SER A 329 -16.22 12.76 -22.47
C SER A 329 -17.28 13.62 -21.81
N ARG A 330 -18.51 13.54 -22.30
CA ARG A 330 -19.65 14.30 -21.80
C ARG A 330 -20.64 13.37 -21.11
N PRO A 331 -21.37 13.83 -20.12
CA PRO A 331 -22.56 13.12 -19.69
C PRO A 331 -23.46 12.78 -20.89
N SER A 332 -23.97 11.55 -20.95
CA SER A 332 -24.72 10.91 -22.04
C SER A 332 -23.89 10.45 -23.25
N ASP A 333 -22.56 10.57 -23.25
CA ASP A 333 -21.73 9.85 -24.21
C ASP A 333 -21.82 8.32 -23.92
N VAL A 334 -21.80 7.52 -24.99
CA VAL A 334 -21.71 6.05 -24.87
C VAL A 334 -20.33 5.60 -25.29
N LEU A 335 -19.67 4.84 -24.42
CA LEU A 335 -18.38 4.22 -24.69
C LEU A 335 -18.56 2.75 -25.04
N THR A 336 -17.82 2.26 -26.03
CA THR A 336 -17.67 0.83 -26.29
C THR A 336 -16.41 0.34 -25.57
N MET A 337 -16.59 -0.43 -24.52
CA MET A 337 -15.51 -0.96 -23.68
C MET A 337 -14.76 -2.08 -24.37
N TYR A 338 -13.56 -2.42 -23.87
CA TYR A 338 -12.87 -3.61 -24.31
C TYR A 338 -13.77 -4.85 -24.12
N GLY A 339 -13.86 -5.70 -25.16
CA GLY A 339 -14.79 -6.83 -25.18
C GLY A 339 -16.20 -6.49 -25.72
N GLY A 340 -16.46 -5.22 -26.12
CA GLY A 340 -17.63 -4.81 -26.90
C GLY A 340 -18.86 -4.37 -26.11
N ARG A 341 -18.88 -4.47 -24.77
CA ARG A 341 -19.97 -3.90 -23.95
C ARG A 341 -20.02 -2.38 -24.09
N THR A 342 -21.22 -1.82 -24.06
CA THR A 342 -21.43 -0.37 -24.11
C THR A 342 -21.79 0.19 -22.74
N VAL A 343 -21.26 1.37 -22.44
CA VAL A 343 -21.50 2.08 -21.17
C VAL A 343 -21.88 3.53 -21.44
N GLU A 344 -23.05 3.93 -20.95
CA GLU A 344 -23.47 5.32 -20.91
C GLU A 344 -22.75 6.03 -19.75
N VAL A 345 -22.06 7.11 -20.07
CA VAL A 345 -21.38 7.96 -19.10
C VAL A 345 -22.35 9.00 -18.57
N LEU A 346 -22.94 8.79 -17.41
CA LEU A 346 -23.82 9.78 -16.77
C LEU A 346 -23.06 10.73 -15.84
N ASN A 347 -21.88 10.30 -15.36
CA ASN A 347 -21.01 11.13 -14.52
C ASN A 347 -19.55 10.89 -14.91
N THR A 348 -18.88 11.93 -15.38
CA THR A 348 -17.47 11.85 -15.78
C THR A 348 -16.51 11.80 -14.58
N ASP A 349 -16.97 12.02 -13.35
CA ASP A 349 -16.25 11.82 -12.08
C ASP A 349 -16.36 10.37 -11.55
N ALA A 350 -17.00 9.49 -12.32
CA ALA A 350 -16.99 8.04 -12.12
C ALA A 350 -16.15 7.34 -13.19
N GLU A 351 -15.00 7.88 -13.50
CA GLU A 351 -14.04 7.51 -14.54
C GLU A 351 -13.22 6.27 -14.17
N GLY A 352 -12.90 6.11 -12.86
CA GLY A 352 -12.05 5.03 -12.38
C GLY A 352 -12.60 3.66 -12.76
N ARG A 353 -13.90 3.45 -12.60
CA ARG A 353 -14.54 2.18 -12.99
C ARG A 353 -14.53 1.94 -14.50
N LEU A 354 -14.49 2.99 -15.33
CA LEU A 354 -14.41 2.87 -16.79
C LEU A 354 -13.03 2.36 -17.22
N VAL A 355 -11.95 2.94 -16.70
CA VAL A 355 -10.61 2.45 -17.04
C VAL A 355 -10.35 1.05 -16.46
N MET A 356 -10.90 0.75 -15.27
CA MET A 356 -10.80 -0.55 -14.65
C MET A 356 -11.56 -1.63 -15.42
N ALA A 357 -12.71 -1.32 -15.98
CA ALA A 357 -13.51 -2.24 -16.78
C ALA A 357 -12.72 -2.81 -17.97
N ASP A 358 -12.02 -1.97 -18.71
CA ASP A 358 -11.13 -2.40 -19.80
C ASP A 358 -10.00 -3.32 -19.27
N GLY A 359 -9.40 -2.97 -18.14
CA GLY A 359 -8.35 -3.77 -17.52
C GLY A 359 -8.84 -5.13 -17.02
N LEU A 360 -10.02 -5.19 -16.42
CA LEU A 360 -10.65 -6.43 -15.95
C LEU A 360 -11.01 -7.36 -17.10
N ALA A 361 -11.59 -6.81 -18.18
CA ALA A 361 -11.91 -7.59 -19.36
C ALA A 361 -10.64 -8.17 -20.01
N ALA A 362 -9.59 -7.36 -20.18
CA ALA A 362 -8.31 -7.82 -20.73
C ALA A 362 -7.60 -8.84 -19.83
N ALA A 363 -7.63 -8.66 -18.52
CA ALA A 363 -7.07 -9.62 -17.56
C ALA A 363 -7.81 -10.96 -17.60
N SER A 364 -9.13 -10.93 -17.78
CA SER A 364 -9.98 -12.13 -17.86
C SER A 364 -9.68 -13.01 -19.07
N GLU A 365 -9.33 -12.43 -20.22
CA GLU A 365 -8.95 -13.19 -21.43
C GLU A 365 -7.73 -14.09 -21.18
N GLU A 366 -6.87 -13.73 -20.24
CA GLU A 366 -5.73 -14.54 -19.88
C GLU A 366 -6.09 -15.77 -19.03
N GLN A 367 -7.34 -15.91 -18.61
CA GLN A 367 -7.84 -17.03 -17.81
C GLN A 367 -7.02 -17.24 -16.53
N PRO A 368 -6.93 -16.26 -15.63
CA PRO A 368 -6.30 -16.42 -14.33
C PRO A 368 -7.19 -17.24 -13.39
N ASP A 369 -6.58 -17.86 -12.38
CA ASP A 369 -7.29 -18.56 -11.31
C ASP A 369 -8.02 -17.60 -10.36
N ALA A 370 -7.55 -16.35 -10.26
CA ALA A 370 -8.24 -15.26 -9.57
C ALA A 370 -7.77 -13.89 -10.08
N ILE A 371 -8.65 -12.89 -9.98
CA ILE A 371 -8.36 -11.48 -10.27
C ILE A 371 -8.55 -10.68 -8.98
N LEU A 372 -7.57 -9.85 -8.62
CA LEU A 372 -7.75 -8.79 -7.62
C LEU A 372 -7.63 -7.44 -8.30
N ASP A 373 -8.55 -6.53 -8.05
CA ASP A 373 -8.36 -5.16 -8.48
C ASP A 373 -8.24 -4.21 -7.29
N VAL A 374 -7.48 -3.14 -7.48
CA VAL A 374 -7.18 -2.14 -6.44
C VAL A 374 -7.43 -0.75 -6.99
N ALA A 375 -8.28 0.01 -6.31
CA ALA A 375 -8.61 1.35 -6.75
C ALA A 375 -8.91 2.29 -5.59
N THR A 376 -8.58 3.55 -5.75
CA THR A 376 -9.14 4.69 -5.01
C THR A 376 -10.48 5.03 -5.66
N LEU A 377 -11.48 4.14 -5.49
CA LEU A 377 -12.63 4.15 -6.39
C LEU A 377 -13.72 5.11 -5.97
N THR A 378 -14.06 5.14 -4.67
CA THR A 378 -15.29 5.83 -4.25
C THR A 378 -15.10 6.70 -3.01
N GLY A 379 -15.67 7.91 -3.04
CA GLY A 379 -15.85 8.69 -1.82
C GLY A 379 -16.80 8.01 -0.81
N ALA A 380 -17.67 7.12 -1.29
CA ALA A 380 -18.59 6.36 -0.44
C ALA A 380 -17.83 5.39 0.50
N GLN A 381 -16.67 4.86 0.09
CA GLN A 381 -15.79 4.08 0.94
C GLN A 381 -15.33 4.90 2.16
N MET A 382 -14.92 6.15 1.94
CA MET A 382 -14.47 7.04 3.02
C MET A 382 -15.61 7.37 3.99
N ILE A 383 -16.83 7.54 3.50
CA ILE A 383 -18.01 7.81 4.31
C ILE A 383 -18.35 6.59 5.17
N ALA A 384 -18.27 5.38 4.60
CA ALA A 384 -18.64 4.16 5.30
C ALA A 384 -17.58 3.67 6.29
N LEU A 385 -16.29 3.71 5.91
CA LEU A 385 -15.20 3.06 6.64
C LEU A 385 -14.12 4.04 7.13
N GLY A 386 -14.21 5.31 6.77
CA GLY A 386 -13.22 6.34 7.14
C GLY A 386 -11.90 6.20 6.38
N ASN A 387 -10.87 6.88 6.89
CA ASN A 387 -9.59 7.05 6.19
C ASN A 387 -8.53 5.99 6.57
N ARG A 388 -8.90 4.94 7.30
CA ARG A 388 -7.91 3.93 7.77
C ARG A 388 -8.31 2.49 7.49
N VAL A 389 -9.56 2.24 7.08
CA VAL A 389 -10.07 0.90 6.79
C VAL A 389 -10.41 0.82 5.32
N SER A 390 -9.76 -0.06 4.59
CA SER A 390 -10.09 -0.36 3.18
C SER A 390 -11.30 -1.28 3.10
N ALA A 391 -12.03 -1.22 1.99
CA ALA A 391 -13.05 -2.21 1.68
C ALA A 391 -12.49 -3.35 0.83
N VAL A 392 -13.05 -4.56 1.00
CA VAL A 392 -12.89 -5.68 0.07
C VAL A 392 -14.26 -6.28 -0.23
N MET A 393 -14.56 -6.54 -1.50
CA MET A 393 -15.84 -7.08 -1.95
C MET A 393 -15.66 -7.92 -3.22
N GLY A 394 -16.52 -8.90 -3.45
CA GLY A 394 -16.47 -9.79 -4.59
C GLY A 394 -16.81 -11.24 -4.20
N ASP A 395 -16.08 -12.21 -4.76
CA ASP A 395 -16.19 -13.62 -4.38
C ASP A 395 -15.87 -13.81 -2.89
N GLU A 396 -16.70 -14.58 -2.18
CA GLU A 396 -16.57 -14.76 -0.73
C GLU A 396 -15.23 -15.39 -0.34
N GLY A 397 -14.79 -16.40 -1.09
CA GLY A 397 -13.54 -17.10 -0.82
C GLY A 397 -12.33 -16.22 -1.03
N VAL A 398 -12.30 -15.45 -2.12
CA VAL A 398 -11.24 -14.50 -2.43
C VAL A 398 -11.24 -13.34 -1.43
N SER A 399 -12.39 -12.76 -1.12
CA SER A 399 -12.53 -11.67 -0.17
C SER A 399 -12.09 -12.08 1.24
N ALA A 400 -12.47 -13.29 1.70
CA ALA A 400 -12.02 -13.83 2.98
C ALA A 400 -10.50 -14.07 3.00
N ALA A 401 -9.92 -14.57 1.91
CA ALA A 401 -8.48 -14.77 1.80
C ALA A 401 -7.70 -13.44 1.82
N VAL A 402 -8.20 -12.42 1.12
CA VAL A 402 -7.63 -11.06 1.18
C VAL A 402 -7.71 -10.49 2.60
N LYS A 403 -8.86 -10.64 3.28
CA LYS A 403 -9.03 -10.17 4.66
C LYS A 403 -8.05 -10.87 5.62
N ALA A 404 -7.88 -12.17 5.51
CA ALA A 404 -6.92 -12.93 6.33
C ALA A 404 -5.46 -12.48 6.08
N ALA A 405 -5.10 -12.26 4.82
CA ALA A 405 -3.79 -11.73 4.43
C ALA A 405 -3.56 -10.31 4.99
N ALA A 406 -4.58 -9.46 4.93
CA ALA A 406 -4.54 -8.09 5.46
C ALA A 406 -4.34 -8.09 6.99
N ASP A 407 -5.06 -8.93 7.74
CA ASP A 407 -4.92 -9.07 9.19
C ASP A 407 -3.50 -9.46 9.57
N ARG A 408 -2.90 -10.42 8.84
CA ARG A 408 -1.52 -10.84 9.06
C ARG A 408 -0.51 -9.75 8.70
N ALA A 409 -0.79 -8.98 7.66
CA ALA A 409 0.01 -7.82 7.28
C ALA A 409 -0.17 -6.61 8.21
N GLY A 410 -1.19 -6.59 9.08
CA GLY A 410 -1.53 -5.47 9.96
C GLY A 410 -2.18 -4.30 9.20
N GLU A 411 -2.78 -4.54 8.03
CA GLU A 411 -3.57 -3.58 7.27
C GLU A 411 -5.05 -3.81 7.50
N LEU A 412 -5.80 -2.73 7.70
CA LEU A 412 -7.21 -2.85 8.04
C LEU A 412 -8.08 -2.94 6.79
N PHE A 413 -8.75 -4.07 6.62
CA PHE A 413 -9.74 -4.30 5.57
C PHE A 413 -11.07 -4.74 6.18
N TRP A 414 -12.18 -4.34 5.55
CA TRP A 414 -13.51 -4.77 5.95
C TRP A 414 -14.27 -5.33 4.74
N PRO A 415 -14.81 -6.57 4.83
CA PRO A 415 -15.63 -7.15 3.76
C PRO A 415 -16.95 -6.41 3.62
N MET A 416 -17.31 -6.08 2.37
CA MET A 416 -18.56 -5.44 2.02
C MET A 416 -19.36 -6.36 1.09
N PRO A 417 -20.70 -6.43 1.24
CA PRO A 417 -21.54 -7.25 0.36
C PRO A 417 -21.64 -6.62 -1.05
N LEU A 418 -22.02 -7.44 -2.03
CA LEU A 418 -22.44 -7.01 -3.37
C LEU A 418 -23.88 -7.50 -3.62
N PRO A 419 -24.90 -6.79 -3.11
CA PRO A 419 -26.30 -7.16 -3.29
C PRO A 419 -26.71 -7.13 -4.77
N GLU A 420 -27.38 -8.19 -5.23
CA GLU A 420 -27.78 -8.32 -6.65
C GLU A 420 -28.78 -7.23 -7.10
N GLU A 421 -29.64 -6.77 -6.20
CA GLU A 421 -30.60 -5.72 -6.47
C GLU A 421 -29.99 -4.41 -6.94
N LEU A 422 -28.73 -4.15 -6.58
CA LEU A 422 -28.01 -2.94 -7.02
C LEU A 422 -27.74 -2.94 -8.54
N ARG A 423 -27.74 -4.13 -9.19
CA ARG A 423 -27.46 -4.23 -10.62
C ARG A 423 -28.52 -3.48 -11.46
N ALA A 424 -29.77 -3.53 -11.07
CA ALA A 424 -30.85 -2.85 -11.78
C ALA A 424 -30.67 -1.32 -11.82
N SER A 425 -29.99 -0.74 -10.82
CA SER A 425 -29.71 0.70 -10.80
C SER A 425 -28.69 1.15 -11.86
N LEU A 426 -27.97 0.20 -12.47
CA LEU A 426 -27.01 0.45 -13.53
C LEU A 426 -27.59 0.26 -14.95
N ASP A 427 -28.90 0.03 -15.09
CA ASP A 427 -29.52 -0.11 -16.40
C ASP A 427 -29.54 1.23 -17.13
N SER A 428 -29.22 1.21 -18.44
CA SER A 428 -29.29 2.35 -19.34
C SER A 428 -30.38 2.16 -20.37
N GLN A 429 -30.94 3.26 -20.85
CA GLN A 429 -31.91 3.23 -21.97
C GLN A 429 -31.24 3.21 -23.36
N VAL A 430 -29.92 3.46 -23.41
CA VAL A 430 -29.19 3.67 -24.68
C VAL A 430 -27.90 2.82 -24.77
N ALA A 431 -27.51 2.14 -23.69
CA ALA A 431 -26.31 1.29 -23.60
C ALA A 431 -26.62 0.03 -22.76
N ASP A 432 -25.69 -0.90 -22.70
CA ASP A 432 -25.81 -2.09 -21.85
C ASP A 432 -25.79 -1.76 -20.35
N LEU A 433 -25.08 -0.68 -19.98
CA LEU A 433 -24.89 -0.21 -18.61
C LEU A 433 -24.78 1.30 -18.54
N ALA A 434 -25.13 1.90 -17.39
CA ALA A 434 -24.72 3.24 -17.02
C ALA A 434 -23.50 3.17 -16.06
N ASN A 435 -22.62 4.19 -16.10
CA ASN A 435 -21.43 4.20 -15.22
C ASN A 435 -21.72 4.60 -13.78
N ILE A 436 -22.94 5.07 -13.47
CA ILE A 436 -23.44 5.32 -12.12
C ILE A 436 -24.83 4.75 -11.95
N GLY A 437 -25.16 4.33 -10.74
CA GLY A 437 -26.50 3.94 -10.31
C GLY A 437 -27.02 4.86 -9.20
N GLU A 438 -27.80 4.30 -8.28
CA GLU A 438 -28.36 5.02 -7.15
C GLU A 438 -27.30 5.64 -6.25
N LYS A 439 -27.64 6.76 -5.62
CA LYS A 439 -26.75 7.50 -4.71
C LYS A 439 -26.35 6.69 -3.47
N PHE A 440 -27.31 5.94 -2.91
CA PHE A 440 -27.06 5.12 -1.73
C PHE A 440 -26.39 3.81 -2.11
N GLY A 441 -25.50 3.31 -1.23
CA GLY A 441 -24.72 2.12 -1.56
C GLY A 441 -23.66 2.31 -2.65
N GLY A 442 -23.25 3.55 -2.95
CA GLY A 442 -22.38 3.89 -4.09
C GLY A 442 -21.07 3.11 -4.19
N MET A 443 -20.47 2.71 -3.05
CA MET A 443 -19.30 1.83 -3.05
C MET A 443 -19.64 0.44 -3.60
N MET A 444 -20.75 -0.15 -3.13
CA MET A 444 -21.21 -1.47 -3.57
C MET A 444 -21.68 -1.43 -5.03
N THR A 445 -22.38 -0.37 -5.45
CA THR A 445 -22.81 -0.16 -6.84
C THR A 445 -21.60 -0.09 -7.79
N ALA A 446 -20.50 0.56 -7.35
CA ALA A 446 -19.26 0.57 -8.11
C ALA A 446 -18.63 -0.84 -8.23
N GLY A 447 -18.65 -1.62 -7.16
CA GLY A 447 -18.23 -3.03 -7.18
C GLY A 447 -19.09 -3.89 -8.10
N VAL A 448 -20.42 -3.70 -8.08
CA VAL A 448 -21.35 -4.40 -9.00
C VAL A 448 -21.05 -4.03 -10.45
N PHE A 449 -20.77 -2.75 -10.75
CA PHE A 449 -20.35 -2.33 -12.08
C PHE A 449 -19.07 -3.06 -12.53
N LEU A 450 -18.03 -3.11 -11.69
CA LEU A 450 -16.77 -3.79 -12.03
C LEU A 450 -16.98 -5.29 -12.27
N LYS A 451 -17.82 -5.93 -11.47
CA LYS A 451 -18.16 -7.37 -11.62
C LYS A 451 -18.67 -7.72 -13.02
N GLU A 452 -19.39 -6.82 -13.67
CA GLU A 452 -19.90 -7.01 -15.04
C GLU A 452 -18.78 -7.19 -16.08
N PHE A 453 -17.57 -6.74 -15.80
CA PHE A 453 -16.41 -6.83 -16.70
C PHE A 453 -15.43 -7.95 -16.34
N VAL A 454 -15.71 -8.70 -15.29
CA VAL A 454 -14.97 -9.92 -14.96
C VAL A 454 -15.51 -11.05 -15.86
N GLY A 455 -14.60 -11.65 -16.62
CA GLY A 455 -14.94 -12.70 -17.58
C GLY A 455 -15.22 -14.05 -16.91
N LYS A 456 -15.51 -15.04 -17.75
CA LYS A 456 -15.75 -16.42 -17.33
C LYS A 456 -14.49 -17.25 -17.51
N GLY A 457 -14.28 -18.19 -16.60
CA GLY A 457 -13.26 -19.22 -16.69
C GLY A 457 -13.61 -20.30 -17.74
N LYS A 458 -12.70 -21.25 -17.89
CA LYS A 458 -12.89 -22.39 -18.83
C LYS A 458 -14.05 -23.32 -18.46
N ASP A 459 -14.45 -23.29 -17.21
CA ASP A 459 -15.60 -24.02 -16.65
C ASP A 459 -16.94 -23.34 -16.92
N GLY A 460 -16.93 -22.12 -17.49
CA GLY A 460 -18.10 -21.32 -17.75
C GLY A 460 -18.59 -20.46 -16.58
N GLU A 461 -18.01 -20.64 -15.39
CA GLU A 461 -18.28 -19.81 -14.21
C GLU A 461 -17.49 -18.52 -14.26
N GLN A 462 -17.91 -17.50 -13.50
CA GLN A 462 -17.17 -16.25 -13.40
C GLN A 462 -15.82 -16.49 -12.73
N ILE A 463 -14.75 -15.90 -13.26
CA ILE A 463 -13.42 -15.98 -12.65
C ILE A 463 -13.50 -15.42 -11.22
N PRO A 464 -12.99 -16.14 -10.20
CA PRO A 464 -12.94 -15.65 -8.83
C PRO A 464 -12.29 -14.26 -8.75
N TRP A 465 -12.98 -13.31 -8.12
CA TRP A 465 -12.58 -11.91 -8.16
C TRP A 465 -12.85 -11.19 -6.84
N ALA A 466 -11.98 -10.24 -6.49
CA ALA A 466 -12.25 -9.29 -5.44
C ALA A 466 -11.76 -7.88 -5.81
N HIS A 467 -12.58 -6.89 -5.47
CA HIS A 467 -12.28 -5.47 -5.53
C HIS A 467 -11.79 -4.96 -4.18
N LEU A 468 -10.67 -4.23 -4.18
CA LEU A 468 -10.11 -3.56 -3.01
C LEU A 468 -10.26 -2.04 -3.18
N ASP A 469 -11.26 -1.44 -2.50
CA ASP A 469 -11.43 0.03 -2.50
C ASP A 469 -10.58 0.63 -1.37
N ILE A 470 -9.53 1.33 -1.77
CA ILE A 470 -8.54 1.95 -0.87
C ILE A 470 -8.64 3.49 -0.86
N ALA A 471 -9.76 4.07 -1.29
CA ALA A 471 -9.92 5.51 -1.48
C ALA A 471 -9.49 6.33 -0.25
N GLY A 472 -9.94 5.99 0.93
CA GLY A 472 -9.54 6.67 2.17
C GLY A 472 -8.12 6.33 2.61
N PRO A 473 -7.78 5.04 2.77
CA PRO A 473 -6.48 4.63 3.31
C PRO A 473 -5.26 4.91 2.41
N ALA A 474 -5.43 5.13 1.11
CA ALA A 474 -4.32 5.35 0.18
C ALA A 474 -3.55 6.65 0.45
N PHE A 475 -4.18 7.66 1.04
CA PHE A 475 -3.61 8.99 1.25
C PHE A 475 -3.94 9.54 2.63
N ASN A 476 -2.93 9.84 3.44
CA ASN A 476 -3.09 10.40 4.78
C ASN A 476 -2.98 11.93 4.78
N GLU A 477 -4.09 12.62 4.84
CA GLU A 477 -4.14 14.08 4.98
C GLU A 477 -3.91 14.55 6.42
N GLY A 478 -4.13 13.67 7.39
CA GLY A 478 -3.97 13.95 8.81
C GLY A 478 -2.53 13.87 9.32
N SER A 479 -2.39 13.82 10.64
CA SER A 479 -1.08 13.59 11.28
C SER A 479 -0.54 12.21 10.96
N PRO A 480 0.78 12.04 10.83
CA PRO A 480 1.42 10.73 10.73
C PRO A 480 1.08 9.87 11.96
N TYR A 481 1.04 8.54 11.77
CA TYR A 481 0.78 7.59 12.85
C TYR A 481 1.53 6.26 12.60
N GLY A 482 2.02 5.62 13.64
CA GLY A 482 2.84 4.41 13.52
C GLY A 482 3.94 4.59 12.48
N TYR A 483 4.00 3.69 11.53
CA TYR A 483 4.89 3.76 10.36
C TYR A 483 4.31 4.55 9.18
N THR A 484 3.08 5.05 9.28
CA THR A 484 2.39 5.75 8.18
C THR A 484 2.74 7.23 8.18
N PRO A 485 3.33 7.78 7.09
CA PRO A 485 3.62 9.20 6.97
C PRO A 485 2.38 10.00 6.57
N LYS A 486 2.51 11.32 6.45
CA LYS A 486 1.59 12.15 5.68
C LYS A 486 1.64 11.77 4.21
N GLN A 487 0.53 11.99 3.48
CA GLN A 487 0.36 11.75 2.05
C GLN A 487 0.31 10.24 1.72
N GLY A 488 0.96 9.77 0.64
CA GLY A 488 0.90 8.38 0.19
C GLY A 488 1.27 7.39 1.29
N THR A 489 0.40 6.42 1.53
CA THR A 489 0.54 5.43 2.62
C THR A 489 1.18 4.13 2.19
N GLY A 490 0.95 3.73 0.92
CA GLY A 490 1.35 2.43 0.37
C GLY A 490 0.51 1.26 0.92
N VAL A 491 -0.70 1.54 1.43
CA VAL A 491 -1.66 0.51 1.86
C VAL A 491 -1.90 -0.51 0.74
N ALA A 492 -2.26 -1.72 1.11
CA ALA A 492 -2.53 -2.88 0.27
C ALA A 492 -1.30 -3.56 -0.38
N VAL A 493 -0.13 -2.93 -0.48
CA VAL A 493 1.08 -3.61 -1.00
C VAL A 493 1.39 -4.86 -0.17
N ARG A 494 1.44 -4.76 1.15
CA ARG A 494 1.73 -5.87 2.05
C ARG A 494 0.63 -6.93 2.05
N THR A 495 -0.62 -6.49 1.98
CA THR A 495 -1.78 -7.38 1.85
C THR A 495 -1.71 -8.23 0.58
N LEU A 496 -1.41 -7.61 -0.58
CA LEU A 496 -1.31 -8.35 -1.85
C LEU A 496 -0.15 -9.35 -1.85
N VAL A 497 1.01 -8.97 -1.33
CA VAL A 497 2.15 -9.90 -1.22
C VAL A 497 1.80 -11.06 -0.29
N ALA A 498 1.21 -10.77 0.88
CA ALA A 498 0.78 -11.78 1.84
C ALA A 498 -0.29 -12.70 1.26
N TYR A 499 -1.24 -12.17 0.47
CA TYR A 499 -2.24 -12.97 -0.24
C TYR A 499 -1.57 -13.95 -1.22
N VAL A 500 -0.60 -13.49 -2.03
CA VAL A 500 0.12 -14.35 -2.97
C VAL A 500 0.90 -15.43 -2.23
N GLU A 501 1.58 -15.10 -1.13
CA GLU A 501 2.28 -16.08 -0.29
C GLU A 501 1.33 -17.19 0.20
N ASP A 502 0.12 -16.82 0.65
CA ASP A 502 -0.88 -17.78 1.17
C ASP A 502 -1.42 -18.71 0.10
N VAL A 503 -1.82 -18.17 -1.06
CA VAL A 503 -2.39 -19.00 -2.13
C VAL A 503 -1.34 -19.94 -2.72
N VAL A 504 -0.09 -19.49 -2.82
CA VAL A 504 1.03 -20.34 -3.24
C VAL A 504 1.30 -21.44 -2.23
N ALA A 505 1.30 -21.15 -0.94
CA ALA A 505 1.50 -22.15 0.12
C ALA A 505 0.41 -23.23 0.13
N ARG A 506 -0.85 -22.85 -0.17
CA ARG A 506 -1.97 -23.80 -0.26
C ARG A 506 -1.89 -24.69 -1.51
N ALA A 507 -1.29 -24.23 -2.60
CA ALA A 507 -1.17 -24.94 -3.87
C ALA A 507 0.10 -25.82 -3.95
N SER A 508 1.00 -25.72 -2.97
CA SER A 508 2.25 -26.48 -2.87
C SER A 508 2.04 -27.84 -2.26
#